data_f1c3d5d524f1e51721885bb181828be7
#
_entry.id   f1c3d5d524f1e51721885bb181828be7
#
_cell.length_a   1.000
_cell.length_b   1.000
_cell.length_c   1.000
_cell.angle_alpha   90.00
_cell.angle_beta   90.00
_cell.angle_gamma   90.00
#
_symmetry.space_group_name_H-M   'P 1'
#
loop_
_entity.id
_entity.type
_entity.pdbx_description
1 polymer ?
#
loop_
_entity_poly.entity_id
_entity_poly.type
_entity_poly.pdbx_seq_one_letter_code
_entity_poly.pdbx_strand_id
1 'polypeptide(L)'
;MLKKIIEKNYKWIIVFLCLIIVLMLLEDIFENEQLELDVLVYKLVILNLRSEPLTVIMKVITNLSSAYVLIAISLGTLIFLKNKKIGMCITSNLVITTLLNQLLKYIIQRPRPEGYRLIAESGYSFPSGHSMVSMAFYGLIIYLIWKMVKNKKIKYISCGILTLLIPLIGFSRIYLGVHYASHVIGGFAISIAYLMLFTNIVRSILKLEKEKKINIMNKRKMVEMRKKRKKLRNSFKYAFEGIKEAWSTEQNLKIHFIIMFIVIIAGFIFKISVMEWIVCVILFALVISL
;
A
#
# COMPACT_ATOMS: atom_id res chain seq x y z
N MET A 1 15.30 20.78 -0.61
CA MET A 1 15.56 20.28 -1.98
C MET A 1 15.92 18.80 -1.98
N LEU A 2 16.88 18.36 -1.20
CA LEU A 2 17.34 16.95 -1.11
C LEU A 2 16.20 15.95 -0.79
N LYS A 3 15.32 16.24 0.21
CA LYS A 3 14.20 15.38 0.60
C LYS A 3 13.22 15.09 -0.56
N LYS A 4 12.92 16.08 -1.40
CA LYS A 4 12.06 15.90 -2.58
C LYS A 4 12.71 15.05 -3.67
N ILE A 5 14.04 15.19 -3.84
CA ILE A 5 14.81 14.39 -4.81
C ILE A 5 14.83 12.93 -4.36
N ILE A 6 15.09 12.67 -3.09
CA ILE A 6 15.08 11.33 -2.50
C ILE A 6 13.68 10.71 -2.62
N GLU A 7 12.63 11.43 -2.23
CA GLU A 7 11.23 10.95 -2.35
C GLU A 7 10.82 10.64 -3.80
N LYS A 8 11.37 11.32 -4.78
CA LYS A 8 11.09 11.06 -6.21
C LYS A 8 11.88 9.86 -6.73
N ASN A 9 13.12 9.69 -6.29
CA ASN A 9 14.07 8.75 -6.86
C ASN A 9 14.41 7.55 -5.96
N TYR A 10 13.76 7.41 -4.77
CA TYR A 10 14.10 6.37 -3.79
C TYR A 10 14.20 4.95 -4.38
N LYS A 11 13.36 4.62 -5.35
CA LYS A 11 13.40 3.31 -6.00
C LYS A 11 14.71 3.05 -6.73
N TRP A 12 15.18 4.06 -7.48
CA TRP A 12 16.44 3.96 -8.21
C TRP A 12 17.64 3.92 -7.26
N ILE A 13 17.56 4.65 -6.15
CA ILE A 13 18.58 4.60 -5.08
C ILE A 13 18.64 3.18 -4.49
N ILE A 14 17.50 2.57 -4.17
CA ILE A 14 17.45 1.20 -3.66
C ILE A 14 18.01 0.22 -4.69
N VAL A 15 17.60 0.31 -5.97
CA VAL A 15 18.12 -0.55 -7.03
C VAL A 15 19.64 -0.41 -7.14
N PHE A 16 20.16 0.81 -7.12
CA PHE A 16 21.59 1.08 -7.19
C PHE A 16 22.35 0.49 -5.99
N LEU A 17 21.85 0.65 -4.79
CA LEU A 17 22.45 0.04 -3.60
C LEU A 17 22.43 -1.50 -3.66
N CYS A 18 21.34 -2.10 -4.11
CA CYS A 18 21.25 -3.54 -4.31
C CYS A 18 22.27 -4.04 -5.35
N LEU A 19 22.43 -3.30 -6.44
CA LEU A 19 23.43 -3.64 -7.46
C LEU A 19 24.86 -3.55 -6.92
N ILE A 20 25.19 -2.52 -6.14
CA ILE A 20 26.50 -2.42 -5.48
C ILE A 20 26.76 -3.66 -4.60
N ILE A 21 25.79 -4.02 -3.74
CA ILE A 21 25.92 -5.20 -2.88
C ILE A 21 26.18 -6.47 -3.72
N VAL A 22 25.41 -6.64 -4.80
CA VAL A 22 25.58 -7.82 -5.67
C VAL A 22 26.95 -7.81 -6.36
N LEU A 23 27.43 -6.65 -6.84
CA LEU A 23 28.74 -6.53 -7.49
C LEU A 23 29.88 -6.85 -6.51
N MET A 24 29.84 -6.34 -5.28
CA MET A 24 30.84 -6.67 -4.25
C MET A 24 30.87 -8.18 -3.96
N LEU A 25 29.68 -8.80 -3.80
CA LEU A 25 29.60 -10.25 -3.59
C LEU A 25 30.10 -11.07 -4.78
N LEU A 26 29.92 -10.58 -6.00
CA LEU A 26 30.41 -11.23 -7.21
C LEU A 26 31.93 -11.13 -7.35
N GLU A 27 32.51 -10.00 -6.99
CA GLU A 27 33.96 -9.79 -6.96
C GLU A 27 34.62 -10.88 -6.10
N ASP A 28 34.20 -10.99 -4.82
CA ASP A 28 34.72 -12.01 -3.90
C ASP A 28 34.48 -13.46 -4.42
N ILE A 29 33.35 -13.71 -5.05
CA ILE A 29 33.01 -15.04 -5.59
C ILE A 29 33.92 -15.40 -6.77
N PHE A 30 34.25 -14.47 -7.65
CA PHE A 30 35.11 -14.75 -8.82
C PHE A 30 36.58 -14.85 -8.45
N GLU A 31 37.02 -14.18 -7.39
CA GLU A 31 38.36 -14.34 -6.82
C GLU A 31 38.52 -15.66 -6.03
N ASN A 32 37.46 -16.47 -5.95
CA ASN A 32 37.40 -17.72 -5.18
C ASN A 32 37.66 -17.54 -3.67
N GLU A 33 37.54 -16.34 -3.15
CA GLU A 33 37.72 -16.08 -1.74
C GLU A 33 36.51 -16.56 -0.93
N GLN A 34 36.77 -17.15 0.23
CA GLN A 34 35.72 -17.40 1.21
C GLN A 34 35.56 -16.13 2.06
N LEU A 35 34.43 -15.45 1.89
CA LEU A 35 34.11 -14.29 2.71
C LEU A 35 34.24 -14.62 4.19
N GLU A 36 34.98 -13.83 4.96
CA GLU A 36 35.09 -13.98 6.42
C GLU A 36 33.69 -14.02 7.08
N LEU A 37 32.75 -13.22 6.58
CA LEU A 37 31.37 -13.22 7.01
C LEU A 37 30.72 -14.61 6.84
N ASP A 38 30.93 -15.28 5.71
CA ASP A 38 30.36 -16.60 5.44
C ASP A 38 30.93 -17.65 6.40
N VAL A 39 32.24 -17.60 6.64
CA VAL A 39 32.90 -18.50 7.60
C VAL A 39 32.41 -18.24 9.01
N LEU A 40 32.32 -17.00 9.43
CA LEU A 40 31.85 -16.60 10.76
C LEU A 40 30.41 -17.05 10.99
N VAL A 41 29.48 -16.67 10.08
CA VAL A 41 28.05 -17.00 10.22
C VAL A 41 27.82 -18.48 10.13
N TYR A 42 28.55 -19.18 9.24
CA TYR A 42 28.47 -20.63 9.09
C TYR A 42 28.89 -21.35 10.39
N LYS A 43 30.03 -20.97 10.99
CA LYS A 43 30.49 -21.50 12.26
C LYS A 43 29.50 -21.20 13.40
N LEU A 44 29.05 -19.96 13.54
CA LEU A 44 28.12 -19.57 14.60
C LEU A 44 26.81 -20.35 14.52
N VAL A 45 26.23 -20.49 13.34
CA VAL A 45 24.93 -21.14 13.14
C VAL A 45 25.06 -22.67 13.29
N ILE A 46 26.09 -23.26 12.72
CA ILE A 46 26.23 -24.71 12.69
C ILE A 46 26.73 -25.28 14.03
N LEU A 47 27.69 -24.62 14.67
CA LEU A 47 28.27 -25.10 15.92
C LEU A 47 27.44 -24.75 17.15
N ASN A 48 26.75 -23.57 17.16
CA ASN A 48 26.13 -23.08 18.38
C ASN A 48 24.60 -23.12 18.38
N LEU A 49 23.94 -23.09 17.20
CA LEU A 49 22.48 -22.99 17.14
C LEU A 49 21.77 -24.28 16.75
N ARG A 50 22.47 -25.29 16.28
CA ARG A 50 21.84 -26.53 15.84
C ARG A 50 21.29 -27.36 16.99
N SER A 51 20.01 -27.71 16.88
CA SER A 51 19.33 -28.67 17.76
C SER A 51 18.26 -29.42 16.98
N GLU A 52 17.87 -30.62 17.43
CA GLU A 52 16.81 -31.38 16.74
C GLU A 52 15.48 -30.64 16.63
N PRO A 53 14.93 -30.02 17.71
CA PRO A 53 13.67 -29.30 17.60
C PRO A 53 13.74 -28.12 16.62
N LEU A 54 14.84 -27.37 16.65
CA LEU A 54 15.02 -26.20 15.76
C LEU A 54 15.21 -26.66 14.30
N THR A 55 15.83 -27.83 14.08
CA THR A 55 15.97 -28.41 12.75
C THR A 55 14.62 -28.73 12.11
N VAL A 56 13.68 -29.30 12.88
CA VAL A 56 12.31 -29.55 12.41
C VAL A 56 11.62 -28.23 12.02
N ILE A 57 11.72 -27.22 12.86
CA ILE A 57 11.16 -25.89 12.60
C ILE A 57 11.77 -25.29 11.32
N MET A 58 13.08 -25.34 11.15
CA MET A 58 13.76 -24.79 9.98
C MET A 58 13.40 -25.51 8.67
N LYS A 59 13.18 -26.84 8.74
CA LYS A 59 12.65 -27.61 7.62
C LYS A 59 11.22 -27.20 7.24
N VAL A 60 10.36 -26.91 8.21
CA VAL A 60 9.02 -26.40 7.96
C VAL A 60 9.07 -24.99 7.33
N ILE A 61 9.88 -24.10 7.89
CA ILE A 61 10.04 -22.72 7.38
C ILE A 61 10.57 -22.73 5.94
N THR A 62 11.61 -23.52 5.64
CA THR A 62 12.16 -23.57 4.28
C THR A 62 11.12 -24.10 3.26
N ASN A 63 10.24 -25.03 3.68
CA ASN A 63 9.19 -25.57 2.83
C ASN A 63 8.17 -24.52 2.38
N LEU A 64 7.98 -23.44 3.14
CA LEU A 64 7.07 -22.36 2.73
C LEU A 64 7.53 -21.63 1.45
N SER A 65 8.80 -21.76 1.06
CA SER A 65 9.28 -21.28 -0.23
C SER A 65 9.66 -22.40 -1.21
N SER A 66 9.21 -23.62 -0.97
CA SER A 66 9.38 -24.71 -1.92
C SER A 66 8.52 -24.51 -3.17
N ALA A 67 8.97 -25.07 -4.28
CA ALA A 67 8.28 -24.89 -5.58
C ALA A 67 6.81 -25.32 -5.52
N TYR A 68 6.50 -26.46 -4.92
CA TYR A 68 5.12 -26.96 -4.83
C TYR A 68 4.20 -26.07 -3.99
N VAL A 69 4.70 -25.51 -2.87
CA VAL A 69 3.90 -24.57 -2.04
C VAL A 69 3.63 -23.28 -2.80
N LEU A 70 4.64 -22.68 -3.43
CA LEU A 70 4.47 -21.42 -4.15
C LEU A 70 3.62 -21.58 -5.43
N ILE A 71 3.74 -22.71 -6.12
CA ILE A 71 2.86 -23.05 -7.25
C ILE A 71 1.42 -23.22 -6.76
N ALA A 72 1.19 -23.95 -5.66
CA ALA A 72 -0.14 -24.13 -5.10
C ALA A 72 -0.78 -22.78 -4.70
N ILE A 73 -0.02 -21.89 -4.04
CA ILE A 73 -0.51 -20.54 -3.72
C ILE A 73 -0.81 -19.74 -5.00
N SER A 74 0.07 -19.79 -6.01
CA SER A 74 -0.14 -19.10 -7.29
C SER A 74 -1.41 -19.57 -8.00
N LEU A 75 -1.60 -20.88 -8.11
CA LEU A 75 -2.80 -21.48 -8.69
C LEU A 75 -4.05 -21.13 -7.88
N GLY A 76 -3.96 -21.16 -6.54
CA GLY A 76 -5.03 -20.71 -5.66
C GLY A 76 -5.42 -19.27 -5.93
N THR A 77 -4.46 -18.35 -6.11
CA THR A 77 -4.77 -16.95 -6.45
C THR A 77 -5.43 -16.80 -7.83
N LEU A 78 -5.04 -17.62 -8.82
CA LEU A 78 -5.66 -17.64 -10.14
C LEU A 78 -7.11 -18.16 -10.10
N ILE A 79 -7.38 -19.18 -9.28
CA ILE A 79 -8.69 -19.82 -9.20
C ILE A 79 -9.65 -18.99 -8.34
N PHE A 80 -9.26 -18.58 -7.14
CA PHE A 80 -10.17 -18.04 -6.13
C PHE A 80 -10.27 -16.50 -6.15
N LEU A 81 -9.26 -15.75 -6.65
CA LEU A 81 -9.39 -14.30 -6.69
C LEU A 81 -10.35 -13.84 -7.79
N LYS A 82 -11.29 -12.95 -7.43
CA LYS A 82 -12.20 -12.32 -8.40
C LYS A 82 -11.45 -11.54 -9.49
N ASN A 83 -10.40 -10.84 -9.12
CA ASN A 83 -9.54 -10.12 -10.07
C ASN A 83 -8.38 -11.01 -10.54
N LYS A 84 -8.61 -11.70 -11.66
CA LYS A 84 -7.61 -12.62 -12.26
C LYS A 84 -6.29 -11.95 -12.59
N LYS A 85 -6.26 -10.63 -12.83
CA LYS A 85 -5.02 -9.90 -13.08
C LYS A 85 -4.05 -9.95 -11.90
N ILE A 86 -4.56 -10.03 -10.66
CA ILE A 86 -3.72 -10.18 -9.46
C ILE A 86 -3.03 -11.55 -9.48
N GLY A 87 -3.80 -12.62 -9.68
CA GLY A 87 -3.26 -13.97 -9.80
C GLY A 87 -2.22 -14.07 -10.92
N MET A 88 -2.51 -13.50 -12.10
CA MET A 88 -1.56 -13.44 -13.21
C MET A 88 -0.26 -12.71 -12.84
N CYS A 89 -0.33 -11.57 -12.13
CA CYS A 89 0.87 -10.87 -11.65
C CYS A 89 1.68 -11.73 -10.67
N ILE A 90 1.02 -12.45 -9.74
CA ILE A 90 1.71 -13.32 -8.77
C ILE A 90 2.38 -14.50 -9.49
N THR A 91 1.68 -15.16 -10.40
CA THR A 91 2.21 -16.29 -11.16
C THR A 91 3.36 -15.86 -12.08
N SER A 92 3.20 -14.75 -12.82
CA SER A 92 4.26 -14.21 -13.67
C SER A 92 5.51 -13.85 -12.86
N ASN A 93 5.32 -13.26 -11.67
CA ASN A 93 6.42 -12.95 -10.76
C ASN A 93 7.18 -14.21 -10.34
N LEU A 94 6.47 -15.28 -9.97
CA LEU A 94 7.07 -16.55 -9.60
C LEU A 94 7.88 -17.15 -10.76
N VAL A 95 7.28 -17.21 -11.96
CA VAL A 95 7.96 -17.76 -13.16
C VAL A 95 9.21 -16.95 -13.51
N ILE A 96 9.09 -15.62 -13.62
CA ILE A 96 10.21 -14.76 -14.01
C ILE A 96 11.34 -14.86 -12.97
N THR A 97 11.02 -14.85 -11.68
CA THR A 97 12.05 -14.92 -10.63
C THR A 97 12.74 -16.28 -10.60
N THR A 98 12.00 -17.36 -10.83
CA THR A 98 12.58 -18.70 -10.92
C THR A 98 13.51 -18.83 -12.12
N LEU A 99 13.10 -18.35 -13.30
CA LEU A 99 13.94 -18.36 -14.49
C LEU A 99 15.18 -17.50 -14.29
N LEU A 100 15.04 -16.31 -13.72
CA LEU A 100 16.18 -15.43 -13.42
C LEU A 100 17.15 -16.08 -12.43
N ASN A 101 16.66 -16.76 -11.40
CA ASN A 101 17.51 -17.50 -10.47
C ASN A 101 18.30 -18.62 -11.16
N GLN A 102 17.65 -19.40 -12.03
CA GLN A 102 18.32 -20.48 -12.77
C GLN A 102 19.37 -19.93 -13.72
N LEU A 103 19.06 -18.85 -14.44
CA LEU A 103 19.99 -18.17 -15.33
C LEU A 103 21.25 -17.71 -14.57
N LEU A 104 21.06 -17.02 -13.43
CA LEU A 104 22.18 -16.53 -12.62
C LEU A 104 23.03 -17.69 -12.07
N LYS A 105 22.41 -18.78 -11.63
CA LYS A 105 23.12 -19.98 -11.19
C LYS A 105 23.97 -20.59 -12.30
N TYR A 106 23.42 -20.63 -13.52
CA TYR A 106 24.14 -21.15 -14.68
C TYR A 106 25.33 -20.28 -15.08
N ILE A 107 25.22 -18.96 -14.93
CA ILE A 107 26.31 -18.02 -15.26
C ILE A 107 27.40 -18.05 -14.19
N ILE A 108 27.03 -18.05 -12.89
CA ILE A 108 27.99 -17.82 -11.79
C ILE A 108 28.62 -19.13 -11.31
N GLN A 109 27.94 -20.25 -11.40
CA GLN A 109 28.41 -21.62 -11.14
C GLN A 109 29.08 -21.83 -9.76
N ARG A 110 28.76 -21.02 -8.74
CA ARG A 110 29.34 -21.12 -7.39
C ARG A 110 28.97 -22.46 -6.72
N PRO A 111 29.94 -23.25 -6.18
CA PRO A 111 29.66 -24.48 -5.45
C PRO A 111 28.93 -24.20 -4.12
N ARG A 112 28.29 -25.24 -3.59
CA ARG A 112 27.61 -25.20 -2.28
C ARG A 112 28.60 -25.50 -1.15
N PRO A 113 28.28 -25.02 0.10
CA PRO A 113 28.99 -25.39 1.29
C PRO A 113 29.09 -26.93 1.40
N GLU A 114 30.23 -27.47 1.82
CA GLU A 114 30.46 -28.89 2.02
C GLU A 114 30.50 -29.23 3.51
N GLY A 115 30.23 -30.50 3.84
CA GLY A 115 30.50 -31.09 5.16
C GLY A 115 29.31 -31.17 6.12
N TYR A 116 28.43 -30.18 6.20
CA TYR A 116 27.41 -30.12 7.29
C TYR A 116 25.97 -29.92 6.80
N ARG A 117 25.62 -30.49 5.65
CA ARG A 117 24.26 -30.39 5.10
C ARG A 117 23.26 -31.26 5.83
N LEU A 118 22.13 -30.68 6.27
CA LEU A 118 21.04 -31.44 6.93
C LEU A 118 19.93 -31.85 5.93
N ILE A 119 20.03 -31.41 4.67
CA ILE A 119 19.15 -31.76 3.57
C ILE A 119 19.95 -31.92 2.28
N ALA A 120 19.47 -32.79 1.40
CA ALA A 120 20.05 -32.94 0.07
C ALA A 120 19.64 -31.80 -0.84
N GLU A 121 20.62 -31.14 -1.48
CA GLU A 121 20.42 -30.09 -2.48
C GLU A 121 21.46 -30.24 -3.58
N SER A 122 21.05 -30.17 -4.83
CA SER A 122 21.91 -30.28 -6.01
C SER A 122 22.09 -28.96 -6.74
N GLY A 123 23.05 -28.92 -7.66
CA GLY A 123 23.31 -27.74 -8.51
C GLY A 123 24.01 -26.60 -7.78
N TYR A 124 24.15 -25.48 -8.49
CA TYR A 124 24.89 -24.29 -8.04
C TYR A 124 24.20 -23.57 -6.88
N SER A 125 25.00 -22.82 -6.13
CA SER A 125 24.63 -22.26 -4.85
C SER A 125 24.26 -20.78 -4.88
N PHE A 126 24.88 -19.96 -5.72
CA PHE A 126 24.62 -18.52 -5.81
C PHE A 126 23.76 -18.17 -7.02
N PRO A 127 22.77 -17.29 -6.84
CA PRO A 127 22.18 -16.85 -5.59
C PRO A 127 21.25 -17.92 -4.99
N SER A 128 20.96 -17.82 -3.66
CA SER A 128 20.04 -18.74 -2.99
C SER A 128 18.63 -18.65 -3.58
N GLY A 129 18.15 -19.77 -4.17
CA GLY A 129 16.84 -19.81 -4.83
C GLY A 129 15.68 -19.58 -3.88
N HIS A 130 15.69 -20.22 -2.68
CA HIS A 130 14.67 -20.01 -1.66
C HIS A 130 14.62 -18.55 -1.19
N SER A 131 15.77 -17.91 -0.97
CA SER A 131 15.87 -16.51 -0.56
C SER A 131 15.38 -15.58 -1.67
N MET A 132 15.81 -15.79 -2.89
CA MET A 132 15.45 -14.99 -4.03
C MET A 132 13.95 -15.07 -4.33
N VAL A 133 13.41 -16.30 -4.41
CA VAL A 133 12.01 -16.52 -4.77
C VAL A 133 11.08 -16.09 -3.63
N SER A 134 11.42 -16.37 -2.36
CA SER A 134 10.60 -15.93 -1.23
C SER A 134 10.50 -14.42 -1.14
N MET A 135 11.61 -13.71 -1.32
CA MET A 135 11.62 -12.24 -1.31
C MET A 135 10.78 -11.67 -2.45
N ALA A 136 10.90 -12.19 -3.67
CA ALA A 136 10.12 -11.74 -4.81
C ALA A 136 8.63 -12.07 -4.64
N PHE A 137 8.30 -13.28 -4.21
CA PHE A 137 6.92 -13.76 -4.10
C PHE A 137 6.17 -13.10 -2.94
N TYR A 138 6.67 -13.24 -1.73
CA TYR A 138 6.04 -12.66 -0.55
C TYR A 138 6.16 -11.13 -0.53
N GLY A 139 7.25 -10.57 -1.05
CA GLY A 139 7.40 -9.12 -1.23
C GLY A 139 6.36 -8.52 -2.18
N LEU A 140 6.01 -9.21 -3.27
CA LEU A 140 4.90 -8.81 -4.13
C LEU A 140 3.56 -8.89 -3.40
N ILE A 141 3.32 -9.94 -2.62
CA ILE A 141 2.08 -10.09 -1.83
C ILE A 141 1.99 -8.96 -0.79
N ILE A 142 3.07 -8.63 -0.08
CA ILE A 142 3.12 -7.47 0.83
C ILE A 142 2.75 -6.18 0.09
N TYR A 143 3.32 -5.94 -1.09
CA TYR A 143 3.00 -4.78 -1.91
C TYR A 143 1.51 -4.71 -2.27
N LEU A 144 0.91 -5.84 -2.69
CA LEU A 144 -0.50 -5.92 -3.05
C LEU A 144 -1.42 -5.71 -1.85
N ILE A 145 -1.12 -6.34 -0.71
CA ILE A 145 -1.86 -6.14 0.56
C ILE A 145 -1.79 -4.66 0.96
N TRP A 146 -0.61 -4.06 0.93
CA TRP A 146 -0.42 -2.65 1.29
C TRP A 146 -1.24 -1.70 0.44
N LYS A 147 -1.38 -1.99 -0.86
CA LYS A 147 -2.11 -1.16 -1.83
C LYS A 147 -3.61 -1.39 -1.82
N MET A 148 -4.08 -2.62 -1.60
CA MET A 148 -5.45 -3.02 -1.86
C MET A 148 -6.28 -3.24 -0.58
N VAL A 149 -5.66 -3.68 0.53
CA VAL A 149 -6.39 -3.95 1.77
C VAL A 149 -6.70 -2.66 2.51
N LYS A 150 -7.99 -2.39 2.74
CA LYS A 150 -8.48 -1.17 3.42
C LYS A 150 -8.40 -1.28 4.94
N ASN A 151 -8.65 -2.47 5.50
CA ASN A 151 -8.59 -2.69 6.94
C ASN A 151 -7.15 -2.58 7.43
N LYS A 152 -6.87 -1.58 8.28
CA LYS A 152 -5.53 -1.30 8.79
C LYS A 152 -4.98 -2.46 9.62
N LYS A 153 -5.79 -3.06 10.51
CA LYS A 153 -5.35 -4.14 11.39
C LYS A 153 -4.89 -5.36 10.57
N ILE A 154 -5.72 -5.82 9.63
CA ILE A 154 -5.37 -6.95 8.74
C ILE A 154 -4.12 -6.61 7.93
N LYS A 155 -4.04 -5.40 7.36
CA LYS A 155 -2.90 -4.93 6.58
C LYS A 155 -1.59 -5.03 7.36
N TYR A 156 -1.52 -4.43 8.55
CA TYR A 156 -0.28 -4.40 9.34
C TYR A 156 0.12 -5.79 9.83
N ILE A 157 -0.85 -6.59 10.31
CA ILE A 157 -0.56 -7.96 10.79
C ILE A 157 -0.04 -8.81 9.64
N SER A 158 -0.76 -8.87 8.50
CA SER A 158 -0.35 -9.70 7.37
C SER A 158 0.99 -9.26 6.77
N CYS A 159 1.22 -7.96 6.61
CA CYS A 159 2.51 -7.45 6.14
C CYS A 159 3.63 -7.77 7.14
N GLY A 160 3.39 -7.63 8.45
CA GLY A 160 4.37 -7.96 9.50
C GLY A 160 4.78 -9.43 9.47
N ILE A 161 3.80 -10.35 9.43
CA ILE A 161 4.05 -11.79 9.35
C ILE A 161 4.89 -12.14 8.10
N LEU A 162 4.50 -11.64 6.93
CA LEU A 162 5.23 -11.93 5.69
C LEU A 162 6.63 -11.29 5.67
N THR A 163 6.79 -10.10 6.24
CA THR A 163 8.10 -9.44 6.35
C THR A 163 9.05 -10.22 7.25
N LEU A 164 8.56 -10.85 8.32
CA LEU A 164 9.34 -11.74 9.19
C LEU A 164 9.64 -13.09 8.54
N LEU A 165 8.71 -13.63 7.78
CA LEU A 165 8.85 -14.91 7.10
C LEU A 165 10.01 -14.91 6.10
N ILE A 166 10.20 -13.85 5.34
CA ILE A 166 11.24 -13.74 4.30
C ILE A 166 12.65 -13.97 4.88
N PRO A 167 13.14 -13.22 5.88
CA PRO A 167 14.45 -13.46 6.46
C PRO A 167 14.55 -14.80 7.19
N LEU A 168 13.47 -15.30 7.78
CA LEU A 168 13.46 -16.64 8.39
C LEU A 168 13.68 -17.74 7.35
N ILE A 169 13.10 -17.64 6.15
CA ILE A 169 13.37 -18.56 5.05
C ILE A 169 14.84 -18.47 4.64
N GLY A 170 15.40 -17.27 4.49
CA GLY A 170 16.82 -17.10 4.17
C GLY A 170 17.72 -17.72 5.24
N PHE A 171 17.44 -17.43 6.51
CA PHE A 171 18.18 -18.00 7.64
C PHE A 171 18.10 -19.53 7.68
N SER A 172 16.93 -20.11 7.38
CA SER A 172 16.77 -21.57 7.34
C SER A 172 17.73 -22.23 6.33
N ARG A 173 18.11 -21.56 5.23
CA ARG A 173 19.05 -22.10 4.24
C ARG A 173 20.49 -22.16 4.76
N ILE A 174 20.87 -21.17 5.58
CA ILE A 174 22.18 -21.17 6.27
C ILE A 174 22.17 -22.25 7.35
N TYR A 175 21.13 -22.30 8.17
CA TYR A 175 20.98 -23.29 9.24
C TYR A 175 21.04 -24.72 8.74
N LEU A 176 20.36 -25.00 7.61
CA LEU A 176 20.36 -26.33 6.99
C LEU A 176 21.68 -26.66 6.26
N GLY A 177 22.65 -25.73 6.21
CA GLY A 177 23.99 -25.92 5.68
C GLY A 177 24.08 -25.97 4.15
N VAL A 178 23.08 -25.46 3.43
CA VAL A 178 23.02 -25.56 1.96
C VAL A 178 23.38 -24.27 1.23
N HIS A 179 23.47 -23.16 1.95
CA HIS A 179 23.88 -21.86 1.42
C HIS A 179 24.73 -21.07 2.43
N TYR A 180 25.66 -20.27 1.92
CA TYR A 180 26.36 -19.25 2.69
C TYR A 180 25.49 -18.01 2.92
N ALA A 181 25.84 -17.16 3.89
CA ALA A 181 25.12 -15.91 4.19
C ALA A 181 25.14 -14.94 2.99
N SER A 182 26.29 -14.83 2.32
CA SER A 182 26.45 -14.02 1.10
C SER A 182 25.46 -14.43 0.00
N HIS A 183 25.20 -15.75 -0.18
CA HIS A 183 24.25 -16.24 -1.19
C HIS A 183 22.81 -15.88 -0.86
N VAL A 184 22.46 -15.81 0.43
CA VAL A 184 21.15 -15.38 0.92
C VAL A 184 20.98 -13.87 0.72
N ILE A 185 21.98 -13.09 1.11
CA ILE A 185 22.00 -11.61 0.95
C ILE A 185 21.93 -11.25 -0.53
N GLY A 186 22.75 -11.88 -1.38
CA GLY A 186 22.70 -11.69 -2.83
C GLY A 186 21.33 -11.99 -3.43
N GLY A 187 20.71 -13.11 -3.01
CA GLY A 187 19.34 -13.47 -3.42
C GLY A 187 18.30 -12.41 -3.03
N PHE A 188 18.38 -11.88 -1.81
CA PHE A 188 17.51 -10.79 -1.37
C PHE A 188 17.76 -9.50 -2.13
N ALA A 189 19.01 -9.08 -2.31
CA ALA A 189 19.36 -7.85 -3.03
C ALA A 189 18.86 -7.87 -4.48
N ILE A 190 19.12 -8.96 -5.22
CA ILE A 190 18.63 -9.16 -6.58
C ILE A 190 17.11 -9.06 -6.64
N SER A 191 16.42 -9.72 -5.70
CA SER A 191 14.95 -9.72 -5.68
C SER A 191 14.36 -8.37 -5.30
N ILE A 192 14.98 -7.60 -4.40
CA ILE A 192 14.54 -6.24 -4.08
C ILE A 192 14.67 -5.36 -5.32
N ALA A 193 15.81 -5.37 -6.01
CA ALA A 193 16.01 -4.63 -7.25
C ALA A 193 14.97 -5.01 -8.31
N TYR A 194 14.77 -6.30 -8.53
CA TYR A 194 13.73 -6.82 -9.43
C TYR A 194 12.33 -6.34 -9.05
N LEU A 195 11.93 -6.45 -7.78
CA LEU A 195 10.61 -6.02 -7.32
C LEU A 195 10.37 -4.52 -7.49
N MET A 196 11.39 -3.67 -7.32
CA MET A 196 11.27 -2.23 -7.57
C MET A 196 10.87 -1.94 -9.02
N LEU A 197 11.37 -2.73 -9.98
CA LEU A 197 11.00 -2.63 -11.38
C LEU A 197 9.64 -3.29 -11.65
N PHE A 198 9.44 -4.52 -11.20
CA PHE A 198 8.24 -5.31 -11.46
C PHE A 198 6.97 -4.67 -10.87
N THR A 199 7.05 -4.05 -9.70
CA THR A 199 5.91 -3.35 -9.09
C THR A 199 5.41 -2.16 -9.93
N ASN A 200 6.23 -1.57 -10.82
CA ASN A 200 5.77 -0.53 -11.75
C ASN A 200 4.84 -1.14 -12.82
N ILE A 201 5.19 -2.34 -13.32
CA ILE A 201 4.37 -3.09 -14.29
C ILE A 201 3.03 -3.48 -13.62
N VAL A 202 3.09 -4.05 -12.41
CA VAL A 202 1.89 -4.42 -11.63
C VAL A 202 0.98 -3.22 -11.39
N ARG A 203 1.56 -2.06 -11.04
CA ARG A 203 0.81 -0.81 -10.85
C ARG A 203 0.05 -0.40 -12.12
N SER A 204 0.70 -0.51 -13.27
CA SER A 204 0.10 -0.19 -14.58
C SER A 204 -1.04 -1.17 -14.91
N ILE A 205 -0.80 -2.48 -14.79
CA ILE A 205 -1.78 -3.54 -15.10
C ILE A 205 -3.05 -3.39 -14.22
N LEU A 206 -2.86 -3.13 -12.92
CA LEU A 206 -3.96 -3.02 -11.97
C LEU A 206 -4.55 -1.60 -11.87
N LYS A 207 -4.03 -0.62 -12.62
CA LYS A 207 -4.48 0.79 -12.65
C LYS A 207 -4.62 1.43 -11.26
N LEU A 208 -3.78 1.03 -10.31
CA LEU A 208 -3.86 1.41 -8.89
C LEU A 208 -3.77 2.93 -8.64
N GLU A 209 -3.18 3.70 -9.56
CA GLU A 209 -3.09 5.16 -9.43
C GLU A 209 -4.37 5.90 -9.83
N LYS A 210 -5.11 5.40 -10.84
CA LYS A 210 -6.38 6.02 -11.26
C LYS A 210 -7.41 6.01 -10.15
N GLU A 211 -7.56 4.87 -9.46
CA GLU A 211 -8.50 4.74 -8.33
C GLU A 211 -8.12 5.64 -7.17
N LYS A 212 -6.83 5.78 -6.85
CA LYS A 212 -6.38 6.66 -5.77
C LYS A 212 -6.67 8.13 -6.08
N LYS A 213 -6.44 8.60 -7.32
CA LYS A 213 -6.77 9.96 -7.76
C LYS A 213 -8.28 10.24 -7.70
N ILE A 214 -9.10 9.31 -8.18
CA ILE A 214 -10.57 9.42 -8.15
C ILE A 214 -11.06 9.50 -6.71
N ASN A 215 -10.57 8.64 -5.81
CA ASN A 215 -10.96 8.65 -4.40
C ASN A 215 -10.56 9.95 -3.68
N ILE A 216 -9.36 10.48 -3.95
CA ILE A 216 -8.91 11.77 -3.39
C ILE A 216 -9.79 12.91 -3.90
N MET A 217 -10.11 12.93 -5.20
CA MET A 217 -10.94 13.95 -5.81
C MET A 217 -12.37 13.92 -5.26
N ASN A 218 -12.96 12.73 -5.10
CA ASN A 218 -14.28 12.56 -4.50
C ASN A 218 -14.31 13.00 -3.03
N LYS A 219 -13.26 12.68 -2.26
CA LYS A 219 -13.14 13.13 -0.86
C LYS A 219 -13.04 14.66 -0.75
N ARG A 220 -12.28 15.31 -1.63
CA ARG A 220 -12.20 16.80 -1.70
C ARG A 220 -13.55 17.42 -2.01
N LYS A 221 -14.26 16.93 -3.04
CA LYS A 221 -15.62 17.39 -3.38
C LYS A 221 -16.59 17.25 -2.20
N MET A 222 -16.56 16.14 -1.48
CA MET A 222 -17.40 15.94 -0.29
C MET A 222 -17.08 16.92 0.84
N VAL A 223 -15.80 17.22 1.08
CA VAL A 223 -15.39 18.22 2.09
C VAL A 223 -15.85 19.61 1.71
N GLU A 224 -15.71 20.00 0.43
CA GLU A 224 -16.20 21.30 -0.08
C GLU A 224 -17.72 21.44 0.04
N MET A 225 -18.46 20.40 -0.33
CA MET A 225 -19.93 20.40 -0.16
C MET A 225 -20.35 20.54 1.30
N ARG A 226 -19.66 19.87 2.24
CA ARG A 226 -19.92 20.02 3.68
C ARG A 226 -19.63 21.45 4.16
N LYS A 227 -18.54 22.07 3.70
CA LYS A 227 -18.21 23.47 4.02
C LYS A 227 -19.29 24.44 3.48
N LYS A 228 -19.74 24.27 2.22
CA LYS A 228 -20.83 25.08 1.64
C LYS A 228 -22.13 24.94 2.42
N ARG A 229 -22.54 23.69 2.78
CA ARG A 229 -23.74 23.46 3.61
C ARG A 229 -23.65 24.10 4.99
N LYS A 230 -22.47 24.01 5.64
CA LYS A 230 -22.25 24.65 6.96
C LYS A 230 -22.33 26.18 6.86
N LYS A 231 -21.74 26.79 5.81
CA LYS A 231 -21.81 28.23 5.54
C LYS A 231 -23.27 28.67 5.33
N LEU A 232 -24.01 27.95 4.47
CA LEU A 232 -25.42 28.24 4.21
C LEU A 232 -26.26 28.16 5.49
N ARG A 233 -26.13 27.09 6.28
CA ARG A 233 -26.84 26.92 7.55
C ARG A 233 -26.53 28.04 8.54
N ASN A 234 -25.27 28.47 8.62
CA ASN A 234 -24.89 29.58 9.49
C ASN A 234 -25.48 30.91 9.01
N SER A 235 -25.51 31.14 7.69
CA SER A 235 -26.14 32.33 7.14
C SER A 235 -27.64 32.43 7.47
N PHE A 236 -28.36 31.29 7.37
CA PHE A 236 -29.77 31.25 7.80
C PHE A 236 -29.91 31.45 9.31
N LYS A 237 -29.02 30.89 10.12
CA LYS A 237 -29.04 31.09 11.57
C LYS A 237 -28.88 32.58 11.93
N TYR A 238 -27.89 33.25 11.36
CA TYR A 238 -27.64 34.67 11.61
C TYR A 238 -28.81 35.56 11.11
N ALA A 239 -29.40 35.21 9.96
CA ALA A 239 -30.58 35.93 9.47
C ALA A 239 -31.77 35.78 10.45
N PHE A 240 -32.01 34.58 10.97
CA PHE A 240 -33.06 34.36 11.98
C PHE A 240 -32.77 35.07 13.31
N GLU A 241 -31.51 35.07 13.76
CA GLU A 241 -31.10 35.81 14.96
C GLU A 241 -31.30 37.31 14.78
N GLY A 242 -30.92 37.86 13.63
CA GLY A 242 -31.17 39.28 13.30
C GLY A 242 -32.65 39.66 13.28
N ILE A 243 -33.52 38.83 12.68
CA ILE A 243 -34.98 39.03 12.70
C ILE A 243 -35.53 38.99 14.14
N LYS A 244 -35.06 38.04 14.91
CA LYS A 244 -35.49 37.90 16.32
C LYS A 244 -35.07 39.07 17.19
N GLU A 245 -33.88 39.61 16.97
CA GLU A 245 -33.38 40.79 17.68
C GLU A 245 -34.15 42.03 17.27
N ALA A 246 -34.33 42.28 15.97
CA ALA A 246 -35.13 43.35 15.45
C ALA A 246 -36.59 43.30 15.97
N TRP A 247 -37.19 42.08 16.05
CA TRP A 247 -38.52 41.90 16.62
C TRP A 247 -38.60 42.23 18.11
N SER A 248 -37.53 42.03 18.85
CA SER A 248 -37.50 42.32 20.30
C SER A 248 -37.26 43.79 20.62
N THR A 249 -36.47 44.46 19.82
CA THR A 249 -35.98 45.84 20.06
C THR A 249 -36.80 46.91 19.37
N GLU A 250 -37.36 46.66 18.17
CA GLU A 250 -38.00 47.62 17.33
C GLU A 250 -39.53 47.55 17.44
N GLN A 251 -40.16 48.52 18.15
CA GLN A 251 -41.66 48.59 18.26
C GLN A 251 -42.31 48.84 16.92
N ASN A 252 -41.69 49.68 16.08
CA ASN A 252 -42.21 50.07 14.75
C ASN A 252 -42.31 48.82 13.84
N LEU A 253 -41.34 47.90 13.90
CA LEU A 253 -41.39 46.68 13.12
C LEU A 253 -42.60 45.81 13.44
N LYS A 254 -42.99 45.72 14.71
CA LYS A 254 -44.21 44.99 15.15
C LYS A 254 -45.46 45.61 14.58
N ILE A 255 -45.56 46.94 14.61
CA ILE A 255 -46.71 47.69 14.07
C ILE A 255 -46.82 47.45 12.56
N HIS A 256 -45.69 47.54 11.83
CA HIS A 256 -45.67 47.28 10.40
C HIS A 256 -46.11 45.88 10.01
N PHE A 257 -45.68 44.84 10.76
CA PHE A 257 -46.15 43.49 10.56
C PHE A 257 -47.64 43.30 10.83
N ILE A 258 -48.20 43.97 11.88
CA ILE A 258 -49.62 43.91 12.17
C ILE A 258 -50.42 44.56 11.06
N ILE A 259 -50.00 45.77 10.57
CA ILE A 259 -50.64 46.45 9.46
C ILE A 259 -50.58 45.62 8.19
N MET A 260 -49.43 45.04 7.88
CA MET A 260 -49.25 44.12 6.75
C MET A 260 -50.22 42.96 6.79
N PHE A 261 -50.38 42.33 7.95
CA PHE A 261 -51.32 41.21 8.15
C PHE A 261 -52.78 41.62 7.94
N ILE A 262 -53.17 42.83 8.41
CA ILE A 262 -54.52 43.39 8.21
C ILE A 262 -54.74 43.63 6.71
N VAL A 263 -53.75 44.22 5.98
CA VAL A 263 -53.88 44.49 4.56
C VAL A 263 -53.98 43.21 3.74
N ILE A 264 -53.24 42.16 4.13
CA ILE A 264 -53.33 40.86 3.48
C ILE A 264 -54.77 40.27 3.66
N ILE A 265 -55.31 40.30 4.88
CA ILE A 265 -56.68 39.84 5.12
C ILE A 265 -57.69 40.64 4.32
N ALA A 266 -57.58 41.97 4.32
CA ALA A 266 -58.46 42.86 3.57
C ALA A 266 -58.36 42.53 2.06
N GLY A 267 -57.16 42.32 1.51
CA GLY A 267 -56.94 41.94 0.11
C GLY A 267 -57.67 40.66 -0.30
N PHE A 268 -57.69 39.67 0.58
CA PHE A 268 -58.45 38.44 0.36
C PHE A 268 -59.95 38.66 0.43
N ILE A 269 -60.43 39.48 1.38
CA ILE A 269 -61.86 39.83 1.52
C ILE A 269 -62.38 40.60 0.32
N PHE A 270 -61.62 41.60 -0.12
CA PHE A 270 -62.01 42.48 -1.25
C PHE A 270 -61.65 41.88 -2.61
N LYS A 271 -61.01 40.69 -2.66
CA LYS A 271 -60.64 40.00 -3.87
C LYS A 271 -59.87 40.89 -4.85
N ILE A 272 -58.83 41.58 -4.33
CA ILE A 272 -58.01 42.50 -5.14
C ILE A 272 -57.31 41.76 -6.28
N SER A 273 -57.03 42.48 -7.39
CA SER A 273 -56.40 41.98 -8.57
C SER A 273 -54.92 41.61 -8.34
N VAL A 274 -54.31 40.76 -9.21
CA VAL A 274 -52.91 40.36 -9.12
C VAL A 274 -51.97 41.59 -9.18
N MET A 275 -52.34 42.65 -9.94
CA MET A 275 -51.55 43.87 -10.03
C MET A 275 -51.54 44.64 -8.69
N GLU A 276 -52.68 44.70 -8.02
CA GLU A 276 -52.79 45.32 -6.69
C GLU A 276 -52.04 44.57 -5.64
N TRP A 277 -51.98 43.21 -5.70
CA TRP A 277 -51.13 42.40 -4.85
C TRP A 277 -49.63 42.71 -5.07
N ILE A 278 -49.17 42.88 -6.32
CA ILE A 278 -47.81 43.29 -6.64
C ILE A 278 -47.46 44.62 -6.00
N VAL A 279 -48.36 45.63 -6.10
CA VAL A 279 -48.17 46.93 -5.47
C VAL A 279 -48.08 46.81 -3.95
N CYS A 280 -48.97 46.02 -3.31
CA CYS A 280 -48.91 45.77 -1.86
C CYS A 280 -47.57 45.13 -1.42
N VAL A 281 -47.06 44.15 -2.17
CA VAL A 281 -45.78 43.48 -1.86
C VAL A 281 -44.61 44.46 -1.98
N ILE A 282 -44.61 45.31 -3.00
CA ILE A 282 -43.58 46.37 -3.16
C ILE A 282 -43.63 47.37 -2.01
N LEU A 283 -44.82 47.82 -1.62
CA LEU A 283 -45.00 48.74 -0.48
C LEU A 283 -44.55 48.11 0.84
N PHE A 284 -44.88 46.84 1.07
CA PHE A 284 -44.41 46.11 2.26
C PHE A 284 -42.90 46.03 2.31
N ALA A 285 -42.26 45.68 1.18
CA ALA A 285 -40.79 45.60 1.10
C ALA A 285 -40.15 46.98 1.40
N LEU A 286 -40.74 48.07 0.92
CA LEU A 286 -40.26 49.43 1.13
C LEU A 286 -40.40 49.84 2.61
N VAL A 287 -41.55 49.57 3.23
CA VAL A 287 -41.83 49.93 4.63
C VAL A 287 -40.98 49.12 5.61
N ILE A 288 -40.68 47.86 5.30
CA ILE A 288 -39.81 47.02 6.15
C ILE A 288 -38.32 47.40 5.99
N SER A 289 -37.93 47.98 4.85
CA SER A 289 -36.54 48.38 4.58
C SER A 289 -36.17 49.79 5.11
N LEU A 290 -37.12 50.57 5.52
CA LEU A 290 -36.95 51.88 6.19
C LEU A 290 -36.84 51.69 7.69
#